data_418535bdb098d134637897b98c9a2019
#
_entry.id   418535bdb098d134637897b98c9a2019
#
_cell.length_a   1.000
_cell.length_b   1.000
_cell.length_c   1.000
_cell.angle_alpha   90.00
_cell.angle_beta   90.00
_cell.angle_gamma   90.00
#
_symmetry.space_group_name_H-M   'P 1'
#
loop_
_entity.id
_entity.type
_entity.pdbx_description
1 polymer ?
#
loop_
_entity_poly.entity_id
_entity_poly.type
_entity_poly.pdbx_seq_one_letter_code
_entity_poly.pdbx_strand_id
1 'polypeptide(L)'
;PRPIPPCAKPPKGPEDVQPQTPLNGMPLGWPAEPDDLFVDDAGEPVRIDKAFSWEYPLAVHGLMHNAITNAWRGDPYPVDTMLLFMANMAWNSSMNTGRVREMLADRDDNGEYKIPFLVVCDAYHSETVAFADLVLPDTTYLERHDVMSMLDRPISEFEGPVDSVRIPVLPPKGESKPFQDVLIELGSRLGLPAFVTPEGKRKFRDYPDFIVNYETEPGSGIGFLAGWRGEAGEKFMRGAPNPRQWEMYAKNNCFYHHELPRSYQYMRNWNKGYLQWSRHHGLTRYAEPVNIHIYSEVLQKFRLSAQGRWDGRQPPDRLRRRIETHFDPLPFYHETLEAQLVDTHEYPLNAITQRPMAMYHSWDSQNAWLRQIHAHNYLFVNPGLGHANGFDDGDWVWVESPHGKVRCMCRFTEAVEPATVWTWNAIGKASGAWGLSADANESSKGFLLNHVISEELPPNEDGEHLSNSDPVTGQAAWYDVRVKVYPAGDREPEQSWPQFKPLPTAPGMEKRRGRWQGYIAGMFRKKG
;
A
#
# COMPACT_ATOMS: atom_id res chain seq x y z
N PRO A 1 -16.08 -0.65 26.55
CA PRO A 1 -14.72 -0.79 26.05
C PRO A 1 -14.68 -0.23 24.64
N ARG A 2 -13.87 0.79 24.44
CA ARG A 2 -13.72 1.34 23.09
C ARG A 2 -12.97 0.31 22.26
N PRO A 3 -13.44 -0.01 21.02
CA PRO A 3 -12.65 -0.81 20.11
C PRO A 3 -11.32 -0.11 19.90
N ILE A 4 -10.26 -0.88 19.90
CA ILE A 4 -8.93 -0.37 19.65
C ILE A 4 -8.75 -0.34 18.17
N PRO A 5 -8.45 0.82 17.58
CA PRO A 5 -8.01 0.86 16.21
C PRO A 5 -6.68 0.09 16.11
N PRO A 6 -6.59 -0.95 15.29
CA PRO A 6 -5.38 -1.76 15.25
C PRO A 6 -4.15 -1.01 14.74
N CYS A 7 -4.30 0.12 14.06
CA CYS A 7 -3.20 0.74 13.33
C CYS A 7 -3.14 2.26 13.38
N ALA A 8 -4.20 2.96 13.71
CA ALA A 8 -4.18 4.41 13.74
C ALA A 8 -4.05 4.88 15.19
N LYS A 9 -2.93 5.47 15.51
CA LYS A 9 -2.87 6.39 16.64
C LYS A 9 -3.62 7.64 16.18
N PRO A 10 -4.83 7.92 16.67
CA PRO A 10 -5.45 9.18 16.31
C PRO A 10 -4.52 10.31 16.77
N PRO A 11 -4.33 11.35 15.96
CA PRO A 11 -3.72 12.58 16.42
C PRO A 11 -4.47 13.06 17.67
N LYS A 12 -3.79 13.65 18.60
CA LYS A 12 -4.34 13.98 19.90
C LYS A 12 -5.19 15.21 19.92
N GLY A 13 -5.05 16.04 18.95
CA GLY A 13 -5.83 17.23 18.70
C GLY A 13 -5.54 17.73 17.30
N PRO A 14 -6.48 18.48 16.72
CA PRO A 14 -6.29 19.08 15.40
C PRO A 14 -5.07 20.01 15.36
N GLU A 15 -4.76 20.65 16.48
CA GLU A 15 -3.63 21.56 16.62
C GLU A 15 -2.26 20.89 16.65
N ASP A 16 -2.20 19.59 16.94
CA ASP A 16 -0.92 18.89 17.14
C ASP A 16 -0.31 18.38 15.85
N VAL A 17 -1.07 18.25 14.77
CA VAL A 17 -0.65 17.44 13.62
C VAL A 17 -0.77 18.16 12.27
N GLN A 18 -1.80 18.96 12.06
CA GLN A 18 -2.03 19.63 10.77
C GLN A 18 -2.77 20.93 10.94
N PRO A 19 -2.50 21.95 10.09
CA PRO A 19 -3.37 23.11 10.02
C PRO A 19 -4.78 22.63 9.72
N GLN A 20 -5.75 23.16 10.43
CA GLN A 20 -7.16 22.88 10.17
C GLN A 20 -7.52 23.41 8.80
N THR A 21 -7.71 22.51 7.87
CA THR A 21 -8.32 22.80 6.58
C THR A 21 -9.63 22.02 6.50
N PRO A 22 -10.57 22.40 5.65
CA PRO A 22 -11.77 21.60 5.42
C PRO A 22 -11.48 20.14 5.03
N LEU A 23 -10.32 19.89 4.42
CA LEU A 23 -9.88 18.54 4.01
C LEU A 23 -9.19 17.76 5.14
N ASN A 24 -8.62 18.46 6.11
CA ASN A 24 -7.80 17.89 7.19
C ASN A 24 -8.39 18.14 8.57
N GLY A 25 -9.57 18.71 8.65
CA GLY A 25 -10.19 19.12 9.91
C GLY A 25 -10.71 17.98 10.76
N MET A 26 -10.77 16.76 10.23
CA MET A 26 -11.24 15.62 10.96
C MET A 26 -10.12 15.02 11.82
N PRO A 27 -10.35 14.84 13.13
CA PRO A 27 -9.48 14.00 13.93
C PRO A 27 -9.39 12.62 13.27
N LEU A 28 -8.19 12.12 13.04
CA LEU A 28 -7.98 10.76 12.54
C LEU A 28 -8.39 9.76 13.63
N GLY A 29 -9.67 9.60 13.79
CA GLY A 29 -10.29 8.60 14.65
C GLY A 29 -11.27 7.80 13.82
N TRP A 30 -11.59 6.59 14.27
CA TRP A 30 -12.66 5.84 13.65
C TRP A 30 -13.99 6.54 13.96
N PRO A 31 -14.86 6.73 12.96
CA PRO A 31 -16.22 7.10 13.24
C PRO A 31 -16.84 6.05 14.16
N ALA A 32 -17.30 6.48 15.31
CA ALA A 32 -17.99 5.62 16.28
C ALA A 32 -19.50 5.59 16.02
N GLU A 33 -19.98 6.56 15.24
CA GLU A 33 -21.37 6.74 14.89
C GLU A 33 -21.52 7.58 13.62
N PRO A 34 -22.71 7.60 12.98
CA PRO A 34 -22.98 8.35 11.76
C PRO A 34 -22.62 9.83 11.82
N ASP A 35 -22.78 10.45 12.99
CA ASP A 35 -22.51 11.89 13.18
C ASP A 35 -21.02 12.23 13.15
N ASP A 36 -20.16 11.25 13.32
CA ASP A 36 -18.70 11.40 13.24
C ASP A 36 -18.16 11.38 11.80
N LEU A 37 -19.00 11.13 10.79
CA LEU A 37 -18.56 11.06 9.40
C LEU A 37 -18.05 12.40 8.88
N PHE A 38 -17.01 12.32 8.07
CA PHE A 38 -16.41 13.45 7.39
C PHE A 38 -17.00 13.60 5.99
N VAL A 39 -18.17 14.23 5.94
CA VAL A 39 -18.96 14.46 4.72
C VAL A 39 -19.45 15.90 4.71
N ASP A 40 -19.84 16.39 3.53
CA ASP A 40 -20.48 17.68 3.38
C ASP A 40 -21.94 17.69 3.88
N ASP A 41 -22.63 18.80 3.72
CA ASP A 41 -24.04 18.96 4.15
C ASP A 41 -25.01 18.08 3.38
N ALA A 42 -24.64 17.63 2.17
CA ALA A 42 -25.42 16.68 1.37
C ALA A 42 -25.11 15.20 1.72
N GLY A 43 -24.09 14.98 2.56
CA GLY A 43 -23.62 13.64 2.93
C GLY A 43 -22.63 13.05 1.93
N GLU A 44 -22.07 13.87 1.02
CA GLU A 44 -21.10 13.39 0.03
C GLU A 44 -19.66 13.41 0.57
N PRO A 45 -18.76 12.55 0.05
CA PRO A 45 -17.37 12.49 0.50
C PRO A 45 -16.63 13.81 0.26
N VAL A 46 -15.82 14.24 1.24
CA VAL A 46 -14.95 15.40 1.10
C VAL A 46 -13.46 15.04 0.97
N ARG A 47 -13.15 13.74 0.92
CA ARG A 47 -11.77 13.24 0.76
C ARG A 47 -11.62 12.53 -0.57
N ILE A 48 -10.47 12.71 -1.21
CA ILE A 48 -10.15 12.03 -2.47
C ILE A 48 -10.11 10.49 -2.34
N ASP A 49 -9.78 9.99 -1.18
CA ASP A 49 -9.76 8.57 -0.85
C ASP A 49 -11.08 8.07 -0.26
N LYS A 50 -12.11 8.91 -0.23
CA LYS A 50 -13.47 8.66 0.26
C LYS A 50 -13.55 8.03 1.66
N ALA A 51 -12.47 8.08 2.43
CA ALA A 51 -12.45 7.58 3.79
C ALA A 51 -13.40 8.36 4.70
N PHE A 52 -13.98 7.66 5.66
CA PHE A 52 -14.89 8.23 6.66
C PHE A 52 -16.12 8.94 6.07
N SER A 53 -16.56 8.47 4.92
CA SER A 53 -17.80 8.91 4.27
C SER A 53 -18.89 7.84 4.39
N TRP A 54 -20.10 8.18 3.94
CA TRP A 54 -21.18 7.19 3.84
C TRP A 54 -20.85 6.04 2.86
N GLU A 55 -20.00 6.29 1.88
CA GLU A 55 -19.57 5.24 0.97
C GLU A 55 -18.69 4.20 1.67
N TYR A 56 -17.75 4.66 2.51
CA TYR A 56 -16.79 3.80 3.23
C TYR A 56 -16.53 4.35 4.64
N PRO A 57 -17.46 4.17 5.56
CA PRO A 57 -17.41 4.77 6.89
C PRO A 57 -16.19 4.35 7.71
N LEU A 58 -15.74 3.12 7.55
CA LEU A 58 -14.63 2.55 8.32
C LEU A 58 -13.37 2.34 7.50
N ALA A 59 -13.24 3.03 6.36
CA ALA A 59 -12.06 2.96 5.49
C ALA A 59 -10.88 3.74 6.07
N VAL A 60 -10.22 3.19 7.07
CA VAL A 60 -9.10 3.84 7.80
C VAL A 60 -7.92 4.16 6.90
N HIS A 61 -7.66 3.32 5.92
CA HIS A 61 -6.57 3.52 4.96
C HIS A 61 -7.03 4.24 3.68
N GLY A 62 -8.30 4.62 3.61
CA GLY A 62 -8.90 5.17 2.40
C GLY A 62 -8.92 4.17 1.24
N LEU A 63 -9.51 4.59 0.13
CA LEU A 63 -9.54 3.81 -1.11
C LEU A 63 -8.33 4.20 -1.98
N MET A 64 -7.13 3.81 -1.55
CA MET A 64 -5.88 4.17 -2.24
C MET A 64 -5.82 3.65 -3.68
N HIS A 65 -6.48 2.52 -3.97
CA HIS A 65 -6.56 1.95 -5.31
C HIS A 65 -7.42 2.77 -6.27
N ASN A 66 -8.33 3.61 -5.75
CA ASN A 66 -9.14 4.55 -6.53
C ASN A 66 -8.56 5.97 -6.58
N ALA A 67 -7.46 6.25 -5.90
CA ALA A 67 -6.94 7.62 -5.77
C ALA A 67 -6.66 8.30 -7.12
N ILE A 68 -6.08 7.57 -8.09
CA ILE A 68 -5.82 8.11 -9.43
C ILE A 68 -7.14 8.29 -10.21
N THR A 69 -8.05 7.33 -10.14
CA THR A 69 -9.36 7.40 -10.82
C THR A 69 -10.17 8.58 -10.29
N ASN A 70 -10.21 8.78 -8.97
CA ASN A 70 -10.89 9.91 -8.36
C ASN A 70 -10.24 11.25 -8.73
N ALA A 71 -8.91 11.33 -8.69
CA ALA A 71 -8.18 12.53 -9.12
C ALA A 71 -8.42 12.87 -10.60
N TRP A 72 -8.40 11.86 -11.47
CA TRP A 72 -8.67 12.01 -12.89
C TRP A 72 -10.10 12.50 -13.19
N ARG A 73 -11.08 12.05 -12.38
CA ARG A 73 -12.49 12.52 -12.46
C ARG A 73 -12.71 13.88 -11.83
N GLY A 74 -11.83 14.29 -10.92
CA GLY A 74 -12.06 15.45 -10.06
C GLY A 74 -13.12 15.20 -8.98
N ASP A 75 -13.25 13.97 -8.51
CA ASP A 75 -14.22 13.52 -7.52
C ASP A 75 -13.53 13.23 -6.16
N PRO A 76 -13.87 13.95 -5.09
CA PRO A 76 -14.87 15.01 -4.95
C PRO A 76 -14.36 16.40 -5.38
N TYR A 77 -13.12 16.53 -5.77
CA TYR A 77 -12.52 17.78 -6.23
C TYR A 77 -11.34 17.52 -7.18
N PRO A 78 -11.00 18.48 -8.05
CA PRO A 78 -9.82 18.36 -8.90
C PRO A 78 -8.53 18.41 -8.06
N VAL A 79 -7.57 17.56 -8.42
CA VAL A 79 -6.24 17.51 -7.82
C VAL A 79 -5.28 18.30 -8.69
N ASP A 80 -4.65 19.33 -8.12
CA ASP A 80 -3.64 20.14 -8.81
C ASP A 80 -2.26 19.44 -8.82
N THR A 81 -1.84 18.94 -7.66
CA THR A 81 -0.54 18.28 -7.50
C THR A 81 -0.69 16.93 -6.83
N MET A 82 -0.15 15.89 -7.45
CA MET A 82 -0.10 14.54 -6.88
C MET A 82 1.35 14.13 -6.60
N LEU A 83 1.64 13.76 -5.35
CA LEU A 83 2.93 13.22 -4.94
C LEU A 83 2.81 11.72 -4.70
N LEU A 84 3.52 10.91 -5.47
CA LEU A 84 3.63 9.47 -5.29
C LEU A 84 5.01 9.11 -4.73
N PHE A 85 4.99 8.34 -3.65
CA PHE A 85 6.21 7.83 -3.02
C PHE A 85 6.25 6.31 -3.09
N MET A 86 7.26 5.76 -3.75
CA MET A 86 7.50 4.31 -3.86
C MET A 86 6.24 3.51 -4.24
N ALA A 87 5.33 4.13 -4.98
CA ALA A 87 4.09 3.55 -5.43
C ALA A 87 4.10 3.47 -6.96
N ASN A 88 4.29 2.27 -7.48
CA ASN A 88 4.33 2.03 -8.92
C ASN A 88 2.91 1.91 -9.51
N MET A 89 2.15 3.00 -9.42
CA MET A 89 0.73 3.06 -9.77
C MET A 89 0.48 2.81 -11.27
N ALA A 90 1.43 3.14 -12.13
CA ALA A 90 1.31 2.85 -13.56
C ALA A 90 1.63 1.38 -13.91
N TRP A 91 1.76 0.51 -12.92
CA TRP A 91 2.08 -0.91 -13.13
C TRP A 91 1.46 -1.82 -12.07
N ASN A 92 2.19 -2.17 -11.02
CA ASN A 92 1.80 -3.23 -10.09
C ASN A 92 1.18 -2.73 -8.77
N SER A 93 1.09 -1.42 -8.55
CA SER A 93 0.47 -0.85 -7.34
C SER A 93 -0.96 -0.39 -7.56
N SER A 94 -1.51 -0.61 -8.74
CA SER A 94 -2.91 -0.33 -9.09
C SER A 94 -3.59 -1.54 -9.71
N MET A 95 -4.90 -1.51 -9.73
CA MET A 95 -5.73 -2.33 -10.59
C MET A 95 -5.83 -1.68 -11.97
N ASN A 96 -6.25 -2.43 -12.98
CA ASN A 96 -6.48 -1.94 -14.35
C ASN A 96 -5.33 -1.07 -14.89
N THR A 97 -4.14 -1.64 -14.91
CA THR A 97 -2.89 -0.94 -15.25
C THR A 97 -2.96 -0.16 -16.55
N GLY A 98 -3.64 -0.69 -17.58
CA GLY A 98 -3.83 -0.01 -18.86
C GLY A 98 -4.55 1.32 -18.69
N ARG A 99 -5.69 1.29 -18.01
CA ARG A 99 -6.52 2.49 -17.75
C ARG A 99 -5.82 3.52 -16.88
N VAL A 100 -5.10 3.06 -15.84
CA VAL A 100 -4.33 3.99 -15.01
C VAL A 100 -3.27 4.74 -15.83
N ARG A 101 -2.59 4.06 -16.76
CA ARG A 101 -1.63 4.71 -17.67
C ARG A 101 -2.30 5.72 -18.60
N GLU A 102 -3.49 5.41 -19.08
CA GLU A 102 -4.31 6.34 -19.88
C GLU A 102 -4.72 7.55 -19.05
N MET A 103 -5.24 7.36 -17.84
CA MET A 103 -5.65 8.44 -16.94
C MET A 103 -4.49 9.38 -16.58
N LEU A 104 -3.29 8.86 -16.34
CA LEU A 104 -2.09 9.66 -16.05
C LEU A 104 -1.63 10.50 -17.26
N ALA A 105 -2.01 10.13 -18.48
CA ALA A 105 -1.65 10.83 -19.71
C ALA A 105 -2.82 11.58 -20.33
N ASP A 106 -4.01 11.52 -19.74
CA ASP A 106 -5.22 12.12 -20.29
C ASP A 106 -5.24 13.64 -20.11
N ARG A 107 -5.85 14.32 -21.08
CA ARG A 107 -5.94 15.78 -21.12
C ARG A 107 -7.39 16.24 -21.24
N ASP A 108 -7.64 17.40 -20.71
CA ASP A 108 -8.91 18.09 -20.87
C ASP A 108 -9.06 18.74 -22.27
N ASP A 109 -10.19 19.37 -22.51
CA ASP A 109 -10.49 20.04 -23.78
C ASP A 109 -9.57 21.25 -24.07
N ASN A 110 -8.86 21.76 -23.06
CA ASN A 110 -7.88 22.84 -23.22
C ASN A 110 -6.47 22.31 -23.51
N GLY A 111 -6.28 21.00 -23.48
CA GLY A 111 -5.00 20.33 -23.69
C GLY A 111 -4.14 20.21 -22.44
N GLU A 112 -4.64 20.60 -21.27
CA GLU A 112 -3.97 20.44 -19.99
C GLU A 112 -4.21 19.03 -19.42
N TYR A 113 -3.22 18.48 -18.71
CA TYR A 113 -3.41 17.18 -18.06
C TYR A 113 -4.49 17.28 -16.98
N LYS A 114 -5.35 16.26 -16.89
CA LYS A 114 -6.40 16.20 -15.86
C LYS A 114 -5.83 16.06 -14.45
N ILE A 115 -4.61 15.52 -14.32
CA ILE A 115 -3.78 15.62 -13.12
C ILE A 115 -2.58 16.50 -13.50
N PRO A 116 -2.64 17.83 -13.26
CA PRO A 116 -1.74 18.80 -13.89
C PRO A 116 -0.27 18.64 -13.52
N PHE A 117 0.04 18.22 -12.29
CA PHE A 117 1.41 18.09 -11.84
C PHE A 117 1.64 16.81 -11.04
N LEU A 118 2.40 15.89 -11.63
CA LEU A 118 2.74 14.61 -11.02
C LEU A 118 4.18 14.60 -10.54
N VAL A 119 4.37 14.48 -9.24
CA VAL A 119 5.66 14.32 -8.59
C VAL A 119 5.85 12.86 -8.18
N VAL A 120 6.93 12.23 -8.61
CA VAL A 120 7.25 10.85 -8.21
C VAL A 120 8.57 10.82 -7.46
N CYS A 121 8.54 10.31 -6.24
CA CYS A 121 9.72 10.04 -5.44
C CYS A 121 9.96 8.53 -5.43
N ASP A 122 11.03 8.07 -6.06
CA ASP A 122 11.33 6.64 -6.18
C ASP A 122 12.85 6.42 -6.18
N ALA A 123 13.28 5.30 -5.62
CA ALA A 123 14.68 4.88 -5.62
C ALA A 123 15.12 4.29 -6.97
N TYR A 124 14.17 3.96 -7.84
CA TYR A 124 14.40 3.34 -9.14
C TYR A 124 13.59 4.02 -10.24
N HIS A 125 14.01 3.82 -11.48
CA HIS A 125 13.25 4.27 -12.65
C HIS A 125 12.13 3.25 -12.96
N SER A 126 11.09 3.28 -12.10
CA SER A 126 9.90 2.45 -12.27
C SER A 126 9.01 2.95 -13.42
N GLU A 127 7.99 2.16 -13.76
CA GLU A 127 7.04 2.52 -14.81
C GLU A 127 6.33 3.86 -14.53
N THR A 128 6.04 4.16 -13.29
CA THR A 128 5.37 5.41 -12.90
C THR A 128 6.26 6.63 -13.06
N VAL A 129 7.55 6.48 -12.88
CA VAL A 129 8.52 7.59 -13.06
C VAL A 129 8.47 8.17 -14.48
N ALA A 130 8.14 7.34 -15.48
CA ALA A 130 8.03 7.81 -16.87
C ALA A 130 6.86 8.78 -17.14
N PHE A 131 5.91 8.88 -16.21
CA PHE A 131 4.76 9.80 -16.29
C PHE A 131 4.97 11.08 -15.48
N ALA A 132 6.03 11.16 -14.68
CA ALA A 132 6.26 12.26 -13.76
C ALA A 132 6.68 13.55 -14.47
N ASP A 133 6.13 14.69 -14.02
CA ASP A 133 6.61 16.03 -14.37
C ASP A 133 7.86 16.39 -13.56
N LEU A 134 7.92 15.91 -12.32
CA LEU A 134 9.08 16.08 -11.44
C LEU A 134 9.44 14.73 -10.78
N VAL A 135 10.70 14.35 -10.91
CA VAL A 135 11.25 13.18 -10.24
C VAL A 135 12.12 13.62 -9.08
N LEU A 136 11.83 13.10 -7.89
CA LEU A 136 12.67 13.25 -6.71
C LEU A 136 13.39 11.92 -6.47
N PRO A 137 14.68 11.80 -6.80
CA PRO A 137 15.41 10.56 -6.59
C PRO A 137 15.50 10.22 -5.10
N ASP A 138 14.90 9.10 -4.70
CA ASP A 138 15.03 8.58 -3.34
C ASP A 138 16.31 7.76 -3.19
N THR A 139 16.67 7.48 -1.97
CA THR A 139 17.80 6.63 -1.59
C THR A 139 17.38 5.16 -1.50
N THR A 140 18.34 4.28 -1.74
CA THR A 140 18.17 2.85 -1.45
C THR A 140 18.26 2.59 0.06
N TYR A 141 17.92 1.39 0.48
CA TYR A 141 18.01 0.96 1.88
C TYR A 141 19.44 1.00 2.45
N LEU A 142 20.45 0.93 1.61
CA LEU A 142 21.86 1.00 2.03
C LEU A 142 22.36 2.44 2.23
N GLU A 143 21.61 3.43 1.78
CA GLU A 143 22.00 4.83 1.71
C GLU A 143 21.25 5.73 2.70
N ARG A 144 20.31 5.18 3.49
CA ARG A 144 19.49 5.98 4.42
C ARG A 144 19.33 5.36 5.80
N HIS A 145 19.03 6.21 6.77
CA HIS A 145 18.56 5.79 8.07
C HIS A 145 17.09 5.36 7.99
N ASP A 146 16.78 4.27 8.67
CA ASP A 146 15.40 3.86 8.91
C ASP A 146 15.25 3.30 10.31
N VAL A 147 14.03 3.26 10.80
CA VAL A 147 13.73 2.72 12.12
C VAL A 147 12.48 1.85 12.08
N MET A 148 12.46 0.84 12.91
CA MET A 148 11.26 0.09 13.28
C MET A 148 11.11 0.18 14.79
N SER A 149 10.14 0.97 15.23
CA SER A 149 9.91 1.19 16.64
C SER A 149 8.81 0.27 17.17
N MET A 150 9.00 -0.22 18.39
CA MET A 150 7.97 -0.89 19.14
C MET A 150 6.73 -0.02 19.39
N LEU A 151 6.84 1.31 19.27
CA LEU A 151 5.72 2.23 19.42
C LEU A 151 4.76 2.20 18.22
N ASP A 152 5.30 1.99 17.02
CA ASP A 152 4.49 1.92 15.80
C ASP A 152 3.81 0.58 15.64
N ARG A 153 4.53 -0.46 15.96
CA ARG A 153 4.04 -1.82 15.84
C ARG A 153 4.53 -2.61 17.03
N PRO A 154 3.68 -2.88 17.99
CA PRO A 154 4.00 -3.81 19.06
C PRO A 154 4.03 -5.26 18.52
N ILE A 155 4.69 -5.45 17.37
CA ILE A 155 5.19 -6.75 17.00
C ILE A 155 6.36 -6.98 17.89
N SER A 156 6.07 -7.56 18.98
CA SER A 156 7.07 -7.88 19.93
C SER A 156 7.49 -9.29 19.70
N GLU A 157 8.76 -9.48 19.79
CA GLU A 157 9.32 -10.77 20.06
C GLU A 157 8.59 -11.41 21.24
N PHE A 158 8.61 -12.72 21.29
CA PHE A 158 7.97 -13.47 22.35
C PHE A 158 8.48 -13.05 23.73
N GLU A 159 9.76 -12.72 23.82
CA GLU A 159 10.47 -12.33 25.03
C GLU A 159 10.30 -10.86 25.41
N GLY A 160 10.00 -10.02 24.43
CA GLY A 160 9.78 -8.60 24.68
C GLY A 160 9.75 -7.75 23.42
N PRO A 161 9.41 -6.48 23.57
CA PRO A 161 9.40 -5.53 22.46
C PRO A 161 10.82 -5.17 22.00
N VAL A 162 10.97 -4.93 20.70
CA VAL A 162 12.26 -4.63 20.06
C VAL A 162 12.15 -3.36 19.23
N ASP A 163 13.12 -2.46 19.37
CA ASP A 163 13.43 -1.46 18.37
C ASP A 163 14.53 -1.97 17.47
N SER A 164 14.45 -1.69 16.18
CA SER A 164 15.55 -1.88 15.26
C SER A 164 15.80 -0.63 14.44
N VAL A 165 17.06 -0.36 14.17
CA VAL A 165 17.47 0.75 13.33
C VAL A 165 18.34 0.27 12.18
N ARG A 166 18.26 0.96 11.06
CA ARG A 166 19.20 0.80 9.96
C ARG A 166 20.01 2.07 9.82
N ILE A 167 21.32 1.91 9.79
CA ILE A 167 22.29 2.98 9.58
C ILE A 167 22.86 2.82 8.17
N PRO A 168 22.94 3.89 7.37
CA PRO A 168 23.49 3.79 6.03
C PRO A 168 24.94 3.31 6.03
N VAL A 169 25.24 2.42 5.09
CA VAL A 169 26.60 1.90 4.86
C VAL A 169 27.25 2.51 3.62
N LEU A 170 26.47 3.23 2.83
CA LEU A 170 26.89 3.96 1.65
C LEU A 170 26.34 5.39 1.71
N PRO A 171 27.05 6.37 1.18
CA PRO A 171 26.49 7.70 0.99
C PRO A 171 25.42 7.68 -0.11
N PRO A 172 24.44 8.57 -0.06
CA PRO A 172 23.48 8.77 -1.15
C PRO A 172 24.18 9.00 -2.48
N LYS A 173 23.65 8.41 -3.55
CA LYS A 173 24.25 8.47 -4.87
C LYS A 173 23.69 9.62 -5.70
N GLY A 174 24.58 10.47 -6.24
CA GLY A 174 24.18 11.61 -7.06
C GLY A 174 23.38 12.63 -6.26
N GLU A 175 22.19 12.99 -6.74
CA GLU A 175 21.27 13.94 -6.10
C GLU A 175 20.20 13.26 -5.24
N SER A 176 20.30 11.94 -5.00
CA SER A 176 19.30 11.23 -4.21
C SER A 176 19.29 11.71 -2.76
N LYS A 177 18.08 11.82 -2.22
CA LYS A 177 17.83 12.29 -0.86
C LYS A 177 16.74 11.43 -0.21
N PRO A 178 16.92 11.00 1.05
CA PRO A 178 15.88 10.23 1.74
C PRO A 178 14.54 10.96 1.71
N PHE A 179 13.47 10.26 1.37
CA PHE A 179 12.13 10.85 1.30
C PHE A 179 11.69 11.47 2.63
N GLN A 180 12.09 10.90 3.75
CA GLN A 180 11.85 11.45 5.07
C GLN A 180 12.44 12.86 5.21
N ASP A 181 13.63 13.09 4.68
CA ASP A 181 14.28 14.42 4.69
C ASP A 181 13.56 15.40 3.75
N VAL A 182 13.04 14.89 2.62
CA VAL A 182 12.19 15.68 1.71
C VAL A 182 10.94 16.16 2.43
N LEU A 183 10.26 15.27 3.17
CA LEU A 183 9.05 15.61 3.93
C LEU A 183 9.34 16.62 5.05
N ILE A 184 10.45 16.47 5.77
CA ILE A 184 10.86 17.43 6.82
C ILE A 184 11.12 18.81 6.21
N GLU A 185 11.78 18.85 5.06
CA GLU A 185 12.04 20.10 4.36
C GLU A 185 10.75 20.76 3.83
N LEU A 186 9.89 20.00 3.18
CA LEU A 186 8.59 20.48 2.69
C LEU A 186 7.73 20.98 3.84
N GLY A 187 7.60 20.20 4.92
CA GLY A 187 6.85 20.61 6.09
C GLY A 187 7.37 21.90 6.71
N SER A 188 8.70 22.07 6.74
CA SER A 188 9.32 23.32 7.24
C SER A 188 9.07 24.51 6.32
N ARG A 189 9.17 24.32 5.00
CA ARG A 189 8.93 25.40 4.00
C ARG A 189 7.47 25.81 3.94
N LEU A 190 6.55 24.87 4.16
CA LEU A 190 5.12 25.14 4.24
C LEU A 190 4.69 25.72 5.59
N GLY A 191 5.61 25.82 6.55
CA GLY A 191 5.31 26.36 7.88
C GLY A 191 4.40 25.47 8.71
N LEU A 192 4.39 24.14 8.45
CA LEU A 192 3.54 23.22 9.21
C LEU A 192 3.97 23.18 10.68
N PRO A 193 3.04 23.32 11.65
CA PRO A 193 3.36 23.44 13.09
C PRO A 193 4.21 22.28 13.65
N ALA A 194 4.09 21.09 13.09
CA ALA A 194 4.90 19.93 13.49
C ALA A 194 6.40 20.11 13.14
N PHE A 195 6.72 20.91 12.11
CA PHE A 195 8.06 21.05 11.54
C PHE A 195 8.73 22.39 11.78
N VAL A 196 7.98 23.37 12.28
CA VAL A 196 8.52 24.69 12.64
C VAL A 196 8.24 25.04 14.10
N THR A 197 9.09 25.89 14.67
CA THR A 197 8.85 26.50 15.99
C THR A 197 7.75 27.57 15.89
N PRO A 198 7.21 28.07 17.01
CA PRO A 198 6.27 29.19 16.99
C PRO A 198 6.82 30.43 16.28
N GLU A 199 8.14 30.61 16.24
CA GLU A 199 8.83 31.71 15.54
C GLU A 199 9.08 31.40 14.06
N GLY A 200 8.55 30.26 13.53
CA GLY A 200 8.69 29.86 12.12
C GLY A 200 10.06 29.27 11.75
N LYS A 201 10.90 28.92 12.72
CA LYS A 201 12.19 28.27 12.45
C LYS A 201 12.03 26.77 12.31
N ARG A 202 12.80 26.19 11.39
CA ARG A 202 12.83 24.72 11.19
C ARG A 202 13.16 23.99 12.49
N LYS A 203 12.37 23.00 12.87
CA LYS A 203 12.51 22.18 14.08
C LYS A 203 13.56 21.08 13.94
N PHE A 204 13.58 20.39 12.80
CA PHE A 204 14.42 19.21 12.60
C PHE A 204 15.35 19.42 11.40
N ARG A 205 16.60 19.06 11.54
CA ARG A 205 17.61 19.16 10.49
C ARG A 205 17.41 18.11 9.40
N ASP A 206 17.20 16.86 9.82
CA ASP A 206 17.10 15.66 9.00
C ASP A 206 16.31 14.57 9.74
N TYR A 207 16.11 13.42 9.12
CA TYR A 207 15.37 12.32 9.72
C TYR A 207 16.02 11.73 10.99
N PRO A 208 17.34 11.50 11.07
CA PRO A 208 17.99 11.12 12.31
C PRO A 208 17.74 12.09 13.47
N ASP A 209 17.78 13.38 13.19
CA ASP A 209 17.48 14.43 14.17
C ASP A 209 16.01 14.42 14.60
N PHE A 210 15.09 14.21 13.64
CA PHE A 210 13.67 14.02 13.92
C PHE A 210 13.46 12.84 14.88
N ILE A 211 14.04 11.68 14.61
CA ILE A 211 13.87 10.48 15.43
C ILE A 211 14.33 10.69 16.88
N VAL A 212 15.44 11.40 17.07
CA VAL A 212 15.96 11.68 18.42
C VAL A 212 15.06 12.65 19.19
N ASN A 213 14.60 13.71 18.52
CA ASN A 213 13.89 14.81 19.15
C ASN A 213 12.36 14.70 19.12
N TYR A 214 11.83 13.71 18.40
CA TYR A 214 10.40 13.46 18.36
C TYR A 214 9.87 13.03 19.73
N GLU A 215 8.72 13.58 20.08
CA GLU A 215 7.90 13.11 21.19
C GLU A 215 6.49 12.83 20.74
N THR A 216 5.92 11.72 21.20
CA THR A 216 4.52 11.36 20.91
C THR A 216 3.54 12.41 21.40
N GLU A 217 3.86 13.03 22.54
CA GLU A 217 3.18 14.18 23.12
C GLU A 217 4.26 15.15 23.58
N PRO A 218 4.14 16.43 23.25
CA PRO A 218 5.06 17.44 23.76
C PRO A 218 5.21 17.35 25.29
N GLY A 219 6.44 17.20 25.77
CA GLY A 219 6.75 17.08 27.19
C GLY A 219 6.47 15.70 27.81
N SER A 220 6.03 14.70 27.04
CA SER A 220 5.83 13.34 27.54
C SER A 220 7.13 12.59 27.82
N GLY A 221 8.20 12.98 27.16
CA GLY A 221 9.46 12.26 27.11
C GLY A 221 9.42 10.95 26.33
N ILE A 222 8.27 10.58 25.71
CA ILE A 222 8.13 9.35 24.94
C ILE A 222 8.59 9.62 23.50
N GLY A 223 9.80 9.13 23.19
CA GLY A 223 10.38 9.28 21.86
C GLY A 223 9.90 8.25 20.86
N PHE A 224 10.35 8.40 19.62
CA PHE A 224 10.07 7.43 18.55
C PHE A 224 10.75 6.08 18.85
N LEU A 225 12.05 6.12 19.20
CA LEU A 225 12.81 4.96 19.67
C LEU A 225 12.77 4.89 21.20
N ALA A 226 12.59 3.69 21.73
CA ALA A 226 12.43 3.45 23.15
C ALA A 226 13.75 3.30 23.92
N GLY A 227 14.77 2.75 23.26
CA GLY A 227 16.07 2.49 23.87
C GLY A 227 16.88 3.76 24.09
N TRP A 228 17.67 3.76 25.18
CA TRP A 228 18.66 4.80 25.52
C TRP A 228 18.13 6.23 25.50
N ARG A 229 16.94 6.44 26.07
CA ARG A 229 16.40 7.79 26.36
C ARG A 229 17.11 8.37 27.60
N GLY A 230 16.91 9.67 27.84
CA GLY A 230 17.65 10.43 28.86
C GLY A 230 18.97 10.97 28.30
N GLU A 231 19.49 12.08 28.85
CA GLU A 231 20.67 12.78 28.33
C GLU A 231 21.93 11.87 28.26
N ALA A 232 22.06 10.95 29.23
CA ALA A 232 23.14 9.96 29.27
C ALA A 232 22.76 8.60 28.66
N GLY A 233 21.52 8.45 28.17
CA GLY A 233 21.04 7.19 27.60
C GLY A 233 20.66 6.13 28.65
N GLU A 234 20.36 6.54 29.86
CA GLU A 234 20.11 5.67 31.00
C GLU A 234 18.66 5.21 31.14
N LYS A 235 17.77 5.73 30.29
CA LYS A 235 16.33 5.51 30.41
C LYS A 235 15.76 4.70 29.25
N PHE A 236 14.65 4.05 29.55
CA PHE A 236 13.84 3.30 28.58
C PHE A 236 12.50 4.00 28.38
N MET A 237 12.04 4.11 27.14
CA MET A 237 10.77 4.69 26.69
C MET A 237 10.60 6.18 27.00
N ARG A 238 10.75 6.58 28.25
CA ARG A 238 10.54 7.95 28.72
C ARG A 238 11.86 8.59 29.16
N GLY A 239 12.10 9.77 28.69
CA GLY A 239 13.28 10.56 29.06
C GLY A 239 13.54 11.65 28.03
N ALA A 240 14.39 12.60 28.38
CA ALA A 240 14.84 13.62 27.44
C ALA A 240 15.47 12.98 26.20
N PRO A 241 15.46 13.69 25.06
CA PRO A 241 16.21 13.27 23.87
C PRO A 241 17.68 13.01 24.20
N ASN A 242 18.23 11.91 23.67
CA ASN A 242 19.65 11.58 23.81
C ASN A 242 20.36 11.83 22.48
N PRO A 243 21.22 12.86 22.36
CA PRO A 243 21.92 13.16 21.10
C PRO A 243 22.78 12.00 20.56
N ARG A 244 23.18 11.07 21.44
CA ARG A 244 24.00 9.91 21.09
C ARG A 244 23.20 8.63 20.90
N GLN A 245 21.90 8.72 20.80
CA GLN A 245 21.00 7.54 20.69
C GLN A 245 21.40 6.64 19.51
N TRP A 246 21.61 7.20 18.33
CA TRP A 246 22.07 6.45 17.15
C TRP A 246 23.37 5.70 17.36
N GLU A 247 24.34 6.31 18.04
CA GLU A 247 25.62 5.66 18.37
C GLU A 247 25.41 4.46 19.29
N MET A 248 24.48 4.56 20.24
CA MET A 248 24.17 3.48 21.16
C MET A 248 23.51 2.31 20.43
N TYR A 249 22.58 2.58 19.52
CA TYR A 249 22.03 1.54 18.66
C TYR A 249 23.11 0.89 17.81
N ALA A 250 23.96 1.67 17.16
CA ALA A 250 25.06 1.15 16.34
C ALA A 250 25.99 0.22 17.13
N LYS A 251 26.36 0.61 18.34
CA LYS A 251 27.19 -0.20 19.26
C LYS A 251 26.51 -1.50 19.71
N ASN A 252 25.16 -1.51 19.72
CA ASN A 252 24.38 -2.68 20.09
C ASN A 252 23.80 -3.40 18.87
N ASN A 253 24.55 -3.51 17.78
CA ASN A 253 24.16 -4.21 16.56
C ASN A 253 22.85 -3.70 15.92
N CYS A 254 22.53 -2.42 16.08
CA CYS A 254 21.32 -1.76 15.58
C CYS A 254 19.99 -2.23 16.22
N PHE A 255 20.04 -2.86 17.36
CA PHE A 255 18.84 -3.32 18.09
C PHE A 255 18.83 -2.81 19.53
N TYR A 256 17.62 -2.62 20.03
CA TYR A 256 17.33 -2.54 21.46
C TYR A 256 16.22 -3.52 21.78
N HIS A 257 16.51 -4.48 22.65
CA HIS A 257 15.55 -5.47 23.11
C HIS A 257 15.19 -5.18 24.58
N HIS A 258 13.90 -5.07 24.87
CA HIS A 258 13.41 -4.92 26.23
C HIS A 258 12.78 -6.23 26.69
N GLU A 259 13.43 -6.88 27.64
CA GLU A 259 12.91 -8.11 28.24
C GLU A 259 11.65 -7.82 29.07
N LEU A 260 10.62 -8.60 28.82
CA LEU A 260 9.42 -8.60 29.63
C LEU A 260 9.50 -9.68 30.71
N PRO A 261 8.96 -9.41 31.90
CA PRO A 261 8.73 -10.47 32.86
C PRO A 261 7.99 -11.63 32.23
N ARG A 262 8.39 -12.86 32.52
CA ARG A 262 7.78 -14.06 31.93
C ARG A 262 6.25 -14.07 32.07
N SER A 263 5.71 -13.50 33.13
CA SER A 263 4.27 -13.34 33.37
C SER A 263 3.59 -12.40 32.38
N TYR A 264 4.33 -11.56 31.61
CA TYR A 264 3.80 -10.59 30.65
C TYR A 264 3.96 -11.04 29.20
N GLN A 265 4.71 -12.11 28.94
CA GLN A 265 5.09 -12.54 27.58
C GLN A 265 3.90 -13.11 26.79
N TYR A 266 2.95 -13.73 27.45
CA TYR A 266 1.85 -14.47 26.83
C TYR A 266 0.51 -13.76 26.99
N MET A 267 -0.40 -14.03 26.07
CA MET A 267 -1.79 -13.53 26.12
C MET A 267 -1.87 -12.02 26.35
N ARG A 268 -1.04 -11.23 25.67
CA ARG A 268 -0.83 -9.80 25.94
C ARG A 268 -2.11 -8.98 25.96
N ASN A 269 -3.06 -9.25 25.05
CA ASN A 269 -4.32 -8.54 25.02
C ASN A 269 -5.24 -8.82 26.23
N TRP A 270 -4.91 -9.84 27.01
CA TRP A 270 -5.66 -10.29 28.19
C TRP A 270 -4.84 -10.16 29.49
N ASN A 271 -3.54 -9.95 29.32
CA ASN A 271 -2.61 -9.91 30.43
C ASN A 271 -2.62 -8.52 31.07
N LYS A 272 -3.25 -8.42 32.24
CA LYS A 272 -3.36 -7.16 32.98
C LYS A 272 -2.00 -6.55 33.28
N GLY A 273 -1.01 -7.36 33.63
CA GLY A 273 0.34 -6.89 33.90
C GLY A 273 1.00 -6.27 32.67
N TYR A 274 0.91 -6.94 31.53
CA TYR A 274 1.39 -6.40 30.27
C TYR A 274 0.65 -5.12 29.87
N LEU A 275 -0.66 -5.09 29.97
CA LEU A 275 -1.47 -3.92 29.62
C LEU A 275 -1.15 -2.71 30.50
N GLN A 276 -0.94 -2.90 31.80
CA GLN A 276 -0.50 -1.83 32.70
C GLN A 276 0.90 -1.34 32.37
N TRP A 277 1.82 -2.25 32.09
CA TRP A 277 3.18 -1.94 31.64
C TRP A 277 3.13 -1.18 30.31
N SER A 278 2.37 -1.66 29.34
CA SER A 278 2.21 -1.06 28.01
C SER A 278 1.64 0.36 28.09
N ARG A 279 0.62 0.57 28.94
CA ARG A 279 0.07 1.90 29.22
C ARG A 279 1.09 2.83 29.88
N HIS A 280 1.82 2.32 30.87
CA HIS A 280 2.85 3.10 31.56
C HIS A 280 3.91 3.61 30.58
N HIS A 281 4.29 2.79 29.61
CA HIS A 281 5.28 3.15 28.59
C HIS A 281 4.70 3.83 27.33
N GLY A 282 3.39 4.10 27.30
CA GLY A 282 2.75 4.82 26.21
C GLY A 282 2.49 3.99 24.94
N LEU A 283 2.65 2.66 25.00
CA LEU A 283 2.33 1.76 23.87
C LEU A 283 0.82 1.63 23.66
N THR A 284 0.05 1.65 24.76
CA THR A 284 -1.41 1.65 24.72
C THR A 284 -1.97 2.77 25.58
N ARG A 285 -3.21 3.18 25.30
CA ARG A 285 -3.91 4.21 26.10
C ARG A 285 -4.75 3.63 27.23
N TYR A 286 -4.89 2.32 27.27
CA TYR A 286 -5.76 1.59 28.22
C TYR A 286 -5.00 0.41 28.82
N ALA A 287 -5.44 -0.02 29.99
CA ALA A 287 -4.89 -1.15 30.70
C ALA A 287 -5.94 -2.27 30.95
N GLU A 288 -7.08 -2.14 30.32
CA GLU A 288 -8.17 -3.09 30.41
C GLU A 288 -7.98 -4.21 29.37
N PRO A 289 -8.26 -5.47 29.70
CA PRO A 289 -8.23 -6.56 28.74
C PRO A 289 -9.12 -6.30 27.55
N VAL A 290 -8.65 -6.68 26.36
CA VAL A 290 -9.43 -6.60 25.13
C VAL A 290 -10.45 -7.73 25.13
N ASN A 291 -11.72 -7.39 25.04
CA ASN A 291 -12.77 -8.37 24.85
C ASN A 291 -12.89 -8.71 23.35
N ILE A 292 -13.11 -9.97 23.04
CA ILE A 292 -13.49 -10.38 21.68
C ILE A 292 -14.96 -9.98 21.52
N HIS A 293 -15.18 -9.08 20.55
CA HIS A 293 -16.53 -8.65 20.19
C HIS A 293 -17.04 -9.49 19.03
N ILE A 294 -18.15 -10.18 19.25
CA ILE A 294 -18.90 -10.85 18.18
C ILE A 294 -20.08 -9.99 17.70
N TYR A 295 -20.23 -8.81 18.25
CA TYR A 295 -21.25 -7.83 17.91
C TYR A 295 -20.61 -6.45 17.80
N SER A 296 -20.78 -5.78 16.65
CA SER A 296 -20.27 -4.43 16.41
C SER A 296 -21.36 -3.38 16.56
N GLU A 297 -21.33 -2.64 17.67
CA GLU A 297 -22.26 -1.53 17.89
C GLU A 297 -22.11 -0.43 16.82
N VAL A 298 -20.89 -0.23 16.32
CA VAL A 298 -20.63 0.77 15.27
C VAL A 298 -21.39 0.41 14.01
N LEU A 299 -21.28 -0.82 13.52
CA LEU A 299 -22.02 -1.27 12.34
C LEU A 299 -23.53 -1.16 12.56
N GLN A 300 -24.01 -1.53 13.75
CA GLN A 300 -25.43 -1.41 14.08
C GLN A 300 -25.94 0.04 14.02
N LYS A 301 -25.17 1.01 14.50
CA LYS A 301 -25.55 2.43 14.43
C LYS A 301 -25.69 2.90 12.98
N PHE A 302 -24.74 2.55 12.11
CA PHE A 302 -24.83 2.86 10.69
C PHE A 302 -26.04 2.18 10.02
N ARG A 303 -26.30 0.93 10.35
CA ARG A 303 -27.49 0.22 9.85
C ARG A 303 -28.80 0.85 10.31
N LEU A 304 -28.90 1.25 11.58
CA LEU A 304 -30.05 1.96 12.12
C LEU A 304 -30.28 3.30 11.42
N SER A 305 -29.19 4.02 11.12
CA SER A 305 -29.27 5.26 10.36
C SER A 305 -29.83 5.02 8.96
N ALA A 306 -29.35 4.00 8.24
CA ALA A 306 -29.87 3.64 6.94
C ALA A 306 -31.37 3.25 6.99
N GLN A 307 -31.82 2.65 8.08
CA GLN A 307 -33.22 2.30 8.32
C GLN A 307 -34.11 3.48 8.79
N GLY A 308 -33.56 4.70 8.90
CA GLY A 308 -34.27 5.84 9.44
C GLY A 308 -34.59 5.76 10.93
N ARG A 309 -33.86 4.95 11.68
CA ARG A 309 -34.02 4.69 13.12
C ARG A 309 -32.92 5.29 13.99
N TRP A 310 -32.18 6.22 13.44
CA TRP A 310 -31.14 7.00 14.10
C TRP A 310 -31.52 8.47 14.08
N ASP A 311 -31.40 9.15 15.22
CA ASP A 311 -31.83 10.55 15.35
C ASP A 311 -30.83 11.56 14.71
N GLY A 312 -29.63 11.12 14.39
CA GLY A 312 -28.58 11.91 13.78
C GLY A 312 -28.57 11.86 12.25
N ARG A 313 -27.37 11.99 11.67
CA ARG A 313 -27.16 11.97 10.22
C ARG A 313 -27.68 10.70 9.56
N GLN A 314 -28.27 10.88 8.38
CA GLN A 314 -28.82 9.82 7.53
C GLN A 314 -27.99 9.69 6.25
N PRO A 315 -27.79 8.47 5.71
CA PRO A 315 -27.12 8.30 4.45
C PRO A 315 -27.94 8.85 3.28
N PRO A 316 -27.29 9.26 2.20
CA PRO A 316 -27.97 9.51 0.92
C PRO A 316 -28.79 8.28 0.49
N ASP A 317 -29.94 8.50 -0.14
CA ASP A 317 -30.89 7.43 -0.48
C ASP A 317 -30.25 6.31 -1.33
N ARG A 318 -29.35 6.68 -2.26
CA ARG A 318 -28.60 5.73 -3.10
C ARG A 318 -27.76 4.72 -2.30
N LEU A 319 -27.31 5.07 -1.08
CA LEU A 319 -26.45 4.22 -0.24
C LEU A 319 -27.22 3.42 0.82
N ARG A 320 -28.49 3.73 1.08
CA ARG A 320 -29.27 3.07 2.15
C ARG A 320 -29.26 1.57 2.03
N ARG A 321 -29.66 1.03 0.86
CA ARG A 321 -29.72 -0.42 0.63
C ARG A 321 -28.36 -1.10 0.84
N ARG A 322 -27.28 -0.49 0.37
CA ARG A 322 -25.92 -1.01 0.54
C ARG A 322 -25.53 -1.10 2.02
N ILE A 323 -25.79 -0.04 2.78
CA ILE A 323 -25.49 0.01 4.21
C ILE A 323 -26.37 -1.01 4.97
N GLU A 324 -27.66 -1.10 4.70
CA GLU A 324 -28.53 -2.08 5.31
C GLU A 324 -28.07 -3.53 5.06
N THR A 325 -27.55 -3.80 3.88
CA THR A 325 -27.10 -5.15 3.48
C THR A 325 -25.79 -5.54 4.16
N HIS A 326 -24.79 -4.65 4.12
CA HIS A 326 -23.40 -5.01 4.48
C HIS A 326 -23.01 -4.63 5.92
N PHE A 327 -23.76 -3.74 6.59
CA PHE A 327 -23.45 -3.30 7.94
C PHE A 327 -24.16 -4.13 8.99
N ASP A 328 -24.05 -5.47 8.88
CA ASP A 328 -24.56 -6.35 9.90
C ASP A 328 -23.64 -6.28 11.14
N PRO A 329 -24.20 -6.11 12.35
CA PRO A 329 -23.41 -6.08 13.58
C PRO A 329 -22.79 -7.42 13.95
N LEU A 330 -23.27 -8.52 13.37
CA LEU A 330 -22.73 -9.87 13.55
C LEU A 330 -21.84 -10.25 12.37
N PRO A 331 -20.88 -11.15 12.54
CA PRO A 331 -20.10 -11.69 11.43
C PRO A 331 -21.02 -12.48 10.49
N PHE A 332 -21.12 -12.02 9.25
CA PHE A 332 -21.86 -12.68 8.19
C PHE A 332 -20.94 -12.93 7.00
N TYR A 333 -21.18 -14.02 6.29
CA TYR A 333 -20.59 -14.24 4.97
C TYR A 333 -21.43 -13.47 3.94
N HIS A 334 -20.75 -12.67 3.15
CA HIS A 334 -21.28 -12.07 1.93
C HIS A 334 -20.48 -12.61 0.75
N GLU A 335 -21.16 -12.97 -0.31
CA GLU A 335 -20.48 -13.25 -1.57
C GLU A 335 -19.75 -11.99 -2.05
N THR A 336 -18.61 -12.16 -2.71
CA THR A 336 -17.82 -11.03 -3.20
C THR A 336 -18.62 -10.20 -4.18
N LEU A 337 -18.43 -8.88 -4.16
CA LEU A 337 -19.20 -7.99 -5.02
C LEU A 337 -18.98 -8.31 -6.51
N GLU A 338 -17.78 -8.66 -6.90
CA GLU A 338 -17.49 -9.04 -8.27
C GLU A 338 -18.26 -10.30 -8.68
N ALA A 339 -18.30 -11.32 -7.84
CA ALA A 339 -19.04 -12.55 -8.12
C ALA A 339 -20.57 -12.33 -8.23
N GLN A 340 -21.11 -11.29 -7.56
CA GLN A 340 -22.51 -10.92 -7.67
C GLN A 340 -22.83 -10.20 -9.00
N LEU A 341 -21.87 -9.52 -9.61
CA LEU A 341 -22.05 -8.66 -10.78
C LEU A 341 -21.51 -9.27 -12.08
N VAL A 342 -20.67 -10.29 -11.99
CA VAL A 342 -20.02 -10.95 -13.12
C VAL A 342 -20.69 -12.28 -13.41
N ASP A 343 -20.90 -12.58 -14.71
CA ASP A 343 -21.40 -13.90 -15.12
C ASP A 343 -20.35 -15.00 -14.81
N THR A 344 -20.60 -15.73 -13.75
CA THR A 344 -19.73 -16.83 -13.30
C THR A 344 -19.77 -18.07 -14.21
N HIS A 345 -20.71 -18.14 -15.16
CA HIS A 345 -20.70 -19.17 -16.21
C HIS A 345 -19.74 -18.80 -17.32
N GLU A 346 -19.65 -17.53 -17.66
CA GLU A 346 -18.67 -17.03 -18.64
C GLU A 346 -17.25 -16.97 -18.06
N TYR A 347 -17.12 -16.54 -16.79
CA TYR A 347 -15.86 -16.43 -16.07
C TYR A 347 -15.83 -17.36 -14.85
N PRO A 348 -15.66 -18.68 -15.08
CA PRO A 348 -15.88 -19.69 -14.03
C PRO A 348 -14.78 -19.82 -12.99
N LEU A 349 -13.58 -19.28 -13.27
CA LEU A 349 -12.41 -19.49 -12.43
C LEU A 349 -12.14 -18.31 -11.51
N ASN A 350 -11.66 -18.60 -10.31
CA ASN A 350 -11.08 -17.60 -9.43
C ASN A 350 -9.61 -17.40 -9.80
N ALA A 351 -9.16 -16.15 -9.87
CA ALA A 351 -7.75 -15.85 -10.07
C ALA A 351 -7.17 -15.12 -8.87
N ILE A 352 -6.07 -15.64 -8.34
CA ILE A 352 -5.40 -15.11 -7.16
C ILE A 352 -3.91 -14.86 -7.44
N THR A 353 -3.30 -14.01 -6.63
CA THR A 353 -1.86 -13.77 -6.66
C THR A 353 -1.20 -14.21 -5.37
N GLN A 354 0.06 -14.63 -5.46
CA GLN A 354 0.89 -14.99 -4.34
C GLN A 354 2.23 -14.25 -4.40
N ARG A 355 2.76 -13.86 -3.26
CA ARG A 355 4.09 -13.22 -3.18
C ARG A 355 5.19 -14.26 -3.37
N PRO A 356 6.13 -14.07 -4.31
CA PRO A 356 7.29 -14.94 -4.43
C PRO A 356 8.21 -14.72 -3.22
N MET A 357 8.69 -15.83 -2.64
CA MET A 357 9.57 -15.76 -1.47
C MET A 357 10.89 -15.06 -1.76
N ALA A 358 11.41 -15.23 -2.96
CA ALA A 358 12.73 -14.71 -3.35
C ALA A 358 12.70 -13.26 -3.82
N MET A 359 11.53 -12.61 -3.95
CA MET A 359 11.41 -11.26 -4.48
C MET A 359 10.53 -10.40 -3.58
N TYR A 360 10.90 -9.13 -3.43
CA TYR A 360 10.14 -8.15 -2.67
C TYR A 360 9.31 -7.28 -3.61
N HIS A 361 8.05 -7.64 -3.80
CA HIS A 361 7.13 -6.93 -4.70
C HIS A 361 7.74 -6.69 -6.09
N SER A 362 7.56 -5.49 -6.64
CA SER A 362 8.10 -5.11 -7.94
C SER A 362 9.59 -4.74 -7.94
N TRP A 363 10.23 -4.72 -6.79
CA TRP A 363 11.56 -4.11 -6.65
C TRP A 363 12.70 -5.01 -7.08
N ASP A 364 12.53 -6.31 -6.98
CA ASP A 364 13.64 -7.25 -7.15
C ASP A 364 13.67 -7.96 -8.51
N SER A 365 12.65 -7.79 -9.34
CA SER A 365 12.63 -8.44 -10.65
C SER A 365 13.70 -7.91 -11.62
N GLN A 366 14.30 -6.76 -11.36
CA GLN A 366 15.50 -6.29 -12.07
C GLN A 366 16.81 -6.88 -11.51
N ASN A 367 16.77 -7.56 -10.36
CA ASN A 367 17.94 -8.15 -9.72
C ASN A 367 18.37 -9.42 -10.45
N ALA A 368 19.56 -9.38 -11.08
CA ALA A 368 20.06 -10.49 -11.89
C ALA A 368 20.24 -11.81 -11.10
N TRP A 369 20.51 -11.76 -9.81
CA TRP A 369 20.63 -12.95 -8.97
C TRP A 369 19.27 -13.58 -8.72
N LEU A 370 18.26 -12.79 -8.41
CA LEU A 370 16.92 -13.27 -8.12
C LEU A 370 16.20 -13.76 -9.38
N ARG A 371 16.51 -13.19 -10.55
CA ARG A 371 16.02 -13.69 -11.83
C ARG A 371 16.48 -15.10 -12.19
N GLN A 372 17.54 -15.60 -11.57
CA GLN A 372 17.93 -17.01 -11.73
C GLN A 372 16.95 -17.96 -11.05
N ILE A 373 16.19 -17.47 -10.08
CA ILE A 373 15.13 -18.23 -9.39
C ILE A 373 13.81 -18.08 -10.15
N HIS A 374 13.46 -16.83 -10.51
CA HIS A 374 12.23 -16.46 -11.23
C HIS A 374 12.57 -15.66 -12.47
N ALA A 375 12.84 -16.33 -13.59
CA ALA A 375 13.23 -15.69 -14.83
C ALA A 375 12.07 -14.90 -15.47
N HIS A 376 10.84 -15.37 -15.30
CA HIS A 376 9.58 -14.79 -15.77
C HIS A 376 8.40 -15.33 -14.97
N ASN A 377 7.21 -14.86 -15.23
CA ASN A 377 6.01 -15.31 -14.53
C ASN A 377 5.29 -16.44 -15.27
N TYR A 378 4.53 -17.23 -14.53
CA TYR A 378 3.64 -18.28 -15.04
C TYR A 378 2.25 -18.15 -14.44
N LEU A 379 1.25 -18.60 -15.19
CA LEU A 379 -0.05 -18.91 -14.65
C LEU A 379 -0.04 -20.38 -14.18
N PHE A 380 -0.24 -20.61 -12.90
CA PHE A 380 -0.32 -21.96 -12.36
C PHE A 380 -1.74 -22.48 -12.43
N VAL A 381 -1.89 -23.65 -13.03
CA VAL A 381 -3.17 -24.26 -13.39
C VAL A 381 -3.20 -25.72 -12.99
N ASN A 382 -4.36 -26.20 -12.53
CA ASN A 382 -4.56 -27.63 -12.30
C ASN A 382 -4.52 -28.39 -13.65
N PRO A 383 -3.78 -29.53 -13.75
CA PRO A 383 -3.67 -30.29 -15.00
C PRO A 383 -5.04 -30.69 -15.58
N GLY A 384 -5.99 -31.09 -14.73
CA GLY A 384 -7.34 -31.45 -15.16
C GLY A 384 -8.09 -30.29 -15.82
N LEU A 385 -7.92 -29.08 -15.28
CA LEU A 385 -8.47 -27.87 -15.89
C LEU A 385 -7.81 -27.58 -17.24
N GLY A 386 -6.47 -27.65 -17.32
CA GLY A 386 -5.74 -27.41 -18.56
C GLY A 386 -6.18 -28.32 -19.70
N HIS A 387 -6.14 -29.63 -19.44
CA HIS A 387 -6.56 -30.64 -20.43
C HIS A 387 -8.02 -30.48 -20.86
N ALA A 388 -8.93 -30.16 -19.90
CA ALA A 388 -10.35 -29.93 -20.23
C ALA A 388 -10.57 -28.69 -21.12
N ASN A 389 -9.67 -27.71 -21.05
CA ASN A 389 -9.71 -26.50 -21.87
C ASN A 389 -8.76 -26.53 -23.09
N GLY A 390 -8.11 -27.67 -23.36
CA GLY A 390 -7.35 -27.92 -24.58
C GLY A 390 -5.97 -27.31 -24.62
N PHE A 391 -5.26 -27.22 -23.49
CA PHE A 391 -3.87 -26.79 -23.42
C PHE A 391 -3.06 -27.63 -22.43
N ASP A 392 -1.75 -27.68 -22.61
CA ASP A 392 -0.78 -28.46 -21.87
C ASP A 392 0.21 -27.58 -21.06
N ASP A 393 1.03 -28.23 -20.23
CA ASP A 393 2.07 -27.57 -19.44
C ASP A 393 3.07 -26.83 -20.35
N GLY A 394 3.26 -25.54 -20.09
CA GLY A 394 4.15 -24.68 -20.86
C GLY A 394 3.50 -23.95 -22.05
N ASP A 395 2.25 -24.24 -22.34
CA ASP A 395 1.53 -23.55 -23.41
C ASP A 395 1.26 -22.09 -23.10
N TRP A 396 1.13 -21.29 -24.15
CA TRP A 396 0.63 -19.93 -24.05
C TRP A 396 -0.89 -19.92 -24.00
N VAL A 397 -1.42 -19.21 -23.00
CA VAL A 397 -2.85 -19.10 -22.75
C VAL A 397 -3.27 -17.63 -22.60
N TRP A 398 -4.55 -17.39 -22.87
CA TRP A 398 -5.22 -16.16 -22.48
C TRP A 398 -5.84 -16.32 -21.11
N VAL A 399 -5.65 -15.32 -20.26
CA VAL A 399 -6.42 -15.08 -19.03
C VAL A 399 -7.28 -13.86 -19.29
N GLU A 400 -8.59 -14.03 -19.25
CA GLU A 400 -9.55 -12.98 -19.57
C GLU A 400 -10.56 -12.82 -18.45
N SER A 401 -10.81 -11.58 -18.07
CA SER A 401 -11.87 -11.15 -17.15
C SER A 401 -12.82 -10.19 -17.87
N PRO A 402 -13.92 -9.75 -17.25
CA PRO A 402 -14.76 -8.67 -17.80
C PRO A 402 -14.01 -7.36 -18.03
N HIS A 403 -12.85 -7.17 -17.40
CA HIS A 403 -12.09 -5.92 -17.41
C HIS A 403 -10.96 -5.91 -18.45
N GLY A 404 -10.59 -7.05 -18.98
CA GLY A 404 -9.51 -7.15 -19.95
C GLY A 404 -8.92 -8.55 -20.04
N LYS A 405 -7.85 -8.67 -20.80
CA LYS A 405 -7.15 -9.95 -20.97
C LYS A 405 -5.64 -9.78 -21.02
N VAL A 406 -4.94 -10.82 -20.59
CA VAL A 406 -3.48 -10.91 -20.65
C VAL A 406 -3.08 -12.28 -21.17
N ARG A 407 -2.03 -12.34 -21.98
CA ARG A 407 -1.45 -13.59 -22.47
C ARG A 407 -0.22 -13.94 -21.65
N CYS A 408 -0.11 -15.22 -21.27
CA CYS A 408 0.99 -15.71 -20.43
C CYS A 408 1.25 -17.19 -20.70
N MET A 409 2.39 -17.68 -20.24
CA MET A 409 2.69 -19.11 -20.23
C MET A 409 2.02 -19.77 -19.02
N CYS A 410 1.45 -20.94 -19.19
CA CYS A 410 0.92 -21.72 -18.08
C CYS A 410 1.96 -22.69 -17.51
N ARG A 411 1.72 -23.12 -16.27
CA ARG A 411 2.45 -24.17 -15.57
C ARG A 411 1.48 -25.06 -14.81
N PHE A 412 1.55 -26.35 -15.08
CA PHE A 412 0.68 -27.30 -14.40
C PHE A 412 1.17 -27.62 -12.99
N THR A 413 0.23 -27.69 -12.05
CA THR A 413 0.50 -28.09 -10.68
C THR A 413 -0.77 -28.69 -10.03
N GLU A 414 -0.59 -29.79 -9.32
CA GLU A 414 -1.64 -30.38 -8.49
C GLU A 414 -1.90 -29.59 -7.18
N ALA A 415 -1.04 -28.59 -6.89
CA ALA A 415 -1.13 -27.79 -5.67
C ALA A 415 -2.13 -26.63 -5.78
N VAL A 416 -3.01 -26.63 -6.80
CA VAL A 416 -4.06 -25.64 -6.99
C VAL A 416 -5.41 -26.31 -7.14
N GLU A 417 -6.43 -25.74 -6.54
CA GLU A 417 -7.82 -26.18 -6.66
C GLU A 417 -8.29 -26.00 -8.11
N PRO A 418 -9.02 -27.01 -8.72
CA PRO A 418 -9.40 -26.98 -10.13
C PRO A 418 -10.17 -25.76 -10.63
N ALA A 419 -10.96 -25.10 -9.78
CA ALA A 419 -11.69 -23.87 -10.15
C ALA A 419 -10.88 -22.59 -9.88
N THR A 420 -9.58 -22.71 -9.56
CA THR A 420 -8.71 -21.58 -9.23
C THR A 420 -7.45 -21.61 -10.08
N VAL A 421 -7.01 -20.44 -10.52
CA VAL A 421 -5.70 -20.20 -11.10
C VAL A 421 -4.93 -19.20 -10.26
N TRP A 422 -3.61 -19.30 -10.23
CA TRP A 422 -2.81 -18.35 -9.49
C TRP A 422 -1.51 -17.99 -10.21
N THR A 423 -0.95 -16.86 -9.83
CA THR A 423 0.32 -16.39 -10.37
C THR A 423 1.14 -15.70 -9.28
N TRP A 424 2.44 -15.57 -9.49
CA TRP A 424 3.26 -14.70 -8.65
C TRP A 424 2.90 -13.24 -8.92
N ASN A 425 2.76 -12.45 -7.85
CA ASN A 425 2.58 -11.02 -8.03
C ASN A 425 3.91 -10.34 -8.40
N ALA A 426 3.82 -9.25 -9.14
CA ALA A 426 4.92 -8.33 -9.42
C ALA A 426 6.12 -8.90 -10.21
N ILE A 427 6.00 -10.09 -10.80
CA ILE A 427 7.00 -10.64 -11.73
C ILE A 427 6.58 -10.32 -13.17
N GLY A 428 6.96 -9.17 -13.63
CA GLY A 428 6.70 -8.62 -14.95
C GLY A 428 6.99 -7.12 -14.95
N LYS A 429 7.61 -6.63 -16.02
CA LYS A 429 8.04 -5.24 -16.15
C LYS A 429 7.73 -4.71 -17.53
N ALA A 430 7.41 -3.45 -17.62
CA ALA A 430 7.32 -2.79 -18.92
C ALA A 430 8.73 -2.61 -19.51
N SER A 431 8.81 -2.73 -20.84
CA SER A 431 10.01 -2.42 -21.58
C SER A 431 10.43 -0.96 -21.34
N GLY A 432 11.70 -0.73 -21.05
CA GLY A 432 12.25 0.58 -20.72
C GLY A 432 12.23 0.92 -19.23
N ALA A 433 11.36 0.32 -18.43
CA ALA A 433 11.40 0.47 -16.99
C ALA A 433 12.61 -0.25 -16.37
N TRP A 434 13.18 0.28 -15.32
CA TRP A 434 14.30 -0.35 -14.59
C TRP A 434 15.55 -0.60 -15.46
N GLY A 435 15.64 0.04 -16.62
CA GLY A 435 16.69 -0.19 -17.61
C GLY A 435 16.57 -1.52 -18.39
N LEU A 436 15.42 -2.17 -18.36
CA LEU A 436 15.17 -3.43 -19.08
C LEU A 436 14.94 -3.18 -20.58
N SER A 437 15.52 -4.05 -21.42
CA SER A 437 15.26 -4.07 -22.86
C SER A 437 13.92 -4.75 -23.19
N ALA A 438 13.43 -4.55 -24.40
CA ALA A 438 12.17 -5.12 -24.85
C ALA A 438 12.18 -6.67 -24.92
N ASP A 439 13.35 -7.26 -25.14
CA ASP A 439 13.58 -8.70 -25.20
C ASP A 439 13.93 -9.33 -23.84
N ALA A 440 14.00 -8.54 -22.76
CA ALA A 440 14.17 -9.08 -21.43
C ALA A 440 12.98 -10.00 -21.08
N ASN A 441 13.26 -11.12 -20.42
CA ASN A 441 12.21 -12.06 -20.02
C ASN A 441 11.11 -11.38 -19.18
N GLU A 442 11.46 -10.44 -18.32
CA GLU A 442 10.52 -9.69 -17.49
C GLU A 442 9.58 -8.82 -18.33
N SER A 443 10.04 -8.34 -19.49
CA SER A 443 9.23 -7.51 -20.40
C SER A 443 8.45 -8.34 -21.43
N SER A 444 8.98 -9.50 -21.84
CA SER A 444 8.40 -10.32 -22.89
C SER A 444 7.58 -11.49 -22.38
N LYS A 445 7.95 -12.08 -21.25
CA LYS A 445 7.30 -13.26 -20.64
C LYS A 445 6.77 -13.03 -19.24
N GLY A 446 7.06 -11.88 -18.64
CA GLY A 446 6.46 -11.47 -17.39
C GLY A 446 5.06 -10.88 -17.60
N PHE A 447 4.14 -11.12 -16.69
CA PHE A 447 2.81 -10.53 -16.74
C PHE A 447 2.30 -10.25 -15.31
N LEU A 448 1.30 -9.40 -15.22
CA LEU A 448 0.63 -9.08 -13.98
C LEU A 448 -0.87 -9.34 -14.10
N LEU A 449 -1.45 -9.94 -13.10
CA LEU A 449 -2.91 -10.08 -13.00
C LEU A 449 -3.60 -8.71 -12.89
N ASN A 450 -2.89 -7.68 -12.46
CA ASN A 450 -3.34 -6.29 -12.42
C ASN A 450 -3.92 -5.78 -13.75
N HIS A 451 -3.55 -6.39 -14.87
CA HIS A 451 -4.10 -6.03 -16.19
C HIS A 451 -5.56 -6.47 -16.38
N VAL A 452 -6.02 -7.43 -15.58
CA VAL A 452 -7.35 -8.02 -15.69
C VAL A 452 -8.23 -7.81 -14.45
N ILE A 453 -7.72 -7.06 -13.47
CA ILE A 453 -8.46 -6.62 -12.28
C ILE A 453 -8.87 -5.16 -12.50
N SER A 454 -10.05 -4.75 -12.05
CA SER A 454 -10.46 -3.34 -12.06
C SER A 454 -10.63 -2.79 -10.65
N GLU A 455 -10.26 -1.53 -10.47
CA GLU A 455 -10.54 -0.76 -9.25
C GLU A 455 -12.02 -0.45 -9.08
N GLU A 456 -12.77 -0.58 -10.16
CA GLU A 456 -14.22 -0.39 -10.19
C GLU A 456 -14.92 -1.65 -10.70
N LEU A 457 -16.03 -1.94 -10.08
CA LEU A 457 -16.94 -2.99 -10.52
C LEU A 457 -17.71 -2.53 -11.78
N PRO A 458 -18.28 -3.45 -12.55
CA PRO A 458 -19.28 -3.12 -13.56
C PRO A 458 -20.38 -2.22 -12.96
N PRO A 459 -20.99 -1.34 -13.76
CA PRO A 459 -22.07 -0.48 -13.27
C PRO A 459 -23.21 -1.33 -12.72
N ASN A 460 -23.78 -0.87 -11.59
CA ASN A 460 -25.00 -1.46 -11.05
C ASN A 460 -26.24 -1.09 -11.91
N GLU A 461 -27.44 -1.52 -11.48
CA GLU A 461 -28.71 -1.24 -12.17
C GLU A 461 -28.99 0.27 -12.35
N ASP A 462 -28.43 1.10 -11.47
CA ASP A 462 -28.58 2.57 -11.50
C ASP A 462 -27.47 3.25 -12.34
N GLY A 463 -26.54 2.47 -12.90
CA GLY A 463 -25.42 2.97 -13.69
C GLY A 463 -24.23 3.47 -12.86
N GLU A 464 -24.23 3.25 -11.55
CA GLU A 464 -23.13 3.66 -10.67
C GLU A 464 -22.00 2.62 -10.69
N HIS A 465 -20.75 3.08 -10.77
CA HIS A 465 -19.57 2.26 -10.58
C HIS A 465 -19.17 2.25 -9.10
N LEU A 466 -19.31 1.09 -8.48
CA LEU A 466 -18.80 0.88 -7.12
C LEU A 466 -17.32 0.54 -7.17
N SER A 467 -16.60 0.94 -6.14
CA SER A 467 -15.21 0.48 -5.97
C SER A 467 -15.17 -1.03 -5.73
N ASN A 468 -14.20 -1.69 -6.33
CA ASN A 468 -13.90 -3.10 -6.08
C ASN A 468 -13.17 -3.25 -4.73
N SER A 469 -13.94 -3.15 -3.67
CA SER A 469 -13.45 -3.12 -2.30
C SER A 469 -14.49 -3.64 -1.32
N ASP A 470 -14.03 -4.01 -0.12
CA ASP A 470 -14.93 -4.32 0.98
C ASP A 470 -15.84 -3.11 1.28
N PRO A 471 -17.17 -3.29 1.29
CA PRO A 471 -18.10 -2.16 1.39
C PRO A 471 -18.11 -1.45 2.75
N VAL A 472 -17.49 -2.03 3.77
CA VAL A 472 -17.41 -1.48 5.13
C VAL A 472 -16.06 -0.80 5.37
N THR A 473 -14.98 -1.51 5.08
CA THR A 473 -13.62 -1.08 5.41
C THR A 473 -12.89 -0.42 4.26
N GLY A 474 -13.42 -0.48 3.04
CA GLY A 474 -12.75 0.03 1.83
C GLY A 474 -11.50 -0.76 1.41
N GLN A 475 -11.29 -1.96 1.99
CA GLN A 475 -10.14 -2.79 1.63
C GLN A 475 -10.27 -3.27 0.19
N ALA A 476 -9.26 -3.01 -0.62
CA ALA A 476 -9.23 -3.39 -2.03
C ALA A 476 -9.33 -4.91 -2.25
N ALA A 477 -10.17 -5.33 -3.17
CA ALA A 477 -10.48 -6.73 -3.46
C ALA A 477 -9.55 -7.30 -4.55
N TRP A 478 -8.26 -7.43 -4.24
CA TRP A 478 -7.24 -7.92 -5.18
C TRP A 478 -7.40 -9.38 -5.61
N TYR A 479 -8.18 -10.17 -4.89
CA TYR A 479 -8.26 -11.63 -5.03
C TYR A 479 -9.64 -12.13 -5.46
N ASP A 480 -10.54 -11.22 -5.79
CA ASP A 480 -11.92 -11.56 -6.14
C ASP A 480 -12.18 -11.53 -7.66
N VAL A 481 -11.13 -11.52 -8.46
CA VAL A 481 -11.28 -11.47 -9.91
C VAL A 481 -11.73 -12.82 -10.48
N ARG A 482 -12.74 -12.76 -11.33
CA ARG A 482 -13.25 -13.90 -12.08
C ARG A 482 -12.68 -13.92 -13.48
N VAL A 483 -12.20 -15.08 -13.91
CA VAL A 483 -11.55 -15.23 -15.21
C VAL A 483 -11.98 -16.48 -15.94
N LYS A 484 -11.72 -16.49 -17.26
CA LYS A 484 -11.66 -17.70 -18.09
C LYS A 484 -10.23 -17.85 -18.62
N VAL A 485 -9.82 -19.09 -18.87
CA VAL A 485 -8.49 -19.41 -19.42
C VAL A 485 -8.67 -20.32 -20.63
N TYR A 486 -8.01 -19.99 -21.73
CA TYR A 486 -8.10 -20.72 -23.00
C TYR A 486 -6.80 -20.61 -23.80
N PRO A 487 -6.52 -21.55 -24.75
CA PRO A 487 -5.29 -21.54 -25.53
C PRO A 487 -5.08 -20.24 -26.29
N ALA A 488 -3.85 -19.75 -26.33
CA ALA A 488 -3.45 -18.75 -27.33
C ALA A 488 -3.30 -19.44 -28.70
N GLY A 489 -3.68 -18.73 -29.76
CA GLY A 489 -3.60 -19.30 -31.11
C GLY A 489 -2.15 -19.41 -31.61
N ASP A 490 -1.88 -20.39 -32.47
CA ASP A 490 -0.54 -20.70 -33.05
C ASP A 490 0.08 -19.54 -33.84
N ARG A 491 -0.72 -18.56 -34.25
CA ARG A 491 -0.28 -17.37 -35.00
C ARG A 491 0.10 -16.20 -34.12
N GLU A 492 -0.11 -16.30 -32.84
CA GLU A 492 0.18 -15.23 -31.87
C GLU A 492 1.65 -15.31 -31.44
N PRO A 493 2.34 -14.17 -31.28
CA PRO A 493 3.72 -14.18 -30.83
C PRO A 493 3.84 -14.70 -29.40
N GLU A 494 4.91 -15.44 -29.10
CA GLU A 494 5.23 -15.95 -27.76
C GLU A 494 5.65 -14.81 -26.80
N GLN A 495 4.76 -13.90 -26.56
CA GLN A 495 4.96 -12.74 -25.70
C GLN A 495 3.73 -12.44 -24.89
N SER A 496 3.93 -11.94 -23.67
CA SER A 496 2.85 -11.52 -22.81
C SER A 496 2.06 -10.34 -23.43
N TRP A 497 0.79 -10.33 -23.17
CA TRP A 497 -0.11 -9.26 -23.55
C TRP A 497 -0.78 -8.69 -22.27
N PRO A 498 -1.04 -7.40 -22.16
CA PRO A 498 -0.88 -6.34 -23.16
C PRO A 498 0.57 -5.93 -23.40
N GLN A 499 0.86 -5.50 -24.62
CA GLN A 499 2.15 -4.92 -25.00
C GLN A 499 2.05 -3.40 -24.92
N PHE A 500 2.68 -2.81 -23.93
CA PHE A 500 2.73 -1.36 -23.79
C PHE A 500 3.86 -0.76 -24.63
N LYS A 501 3.64 0.48 -25.10
CA LYS A 501 4.72 1.26 -25.71
C LYS A 501 5.92 1.31 -24.75
N PRO A 502 7.15 1.06 -25.23
CA PRO A 502 8.34 1.15 -24.41
C PRO A 502 8.45 2.50 -23.69
N LEU A 503 8.79 2.46 -22.42
CA LEU A 503 9.04 3.65 -21.63
C LEU A 503 10.42 4.24 -21.96
N PRO A 504 10.60 5.56 -21.87
CA PRO A 504 11.91 6.17 -22.02
C PRO A 504 12.87 5.67 -20.95
N THR A 505 14.10 5.42 -21.33
CA THR A 505 15.16 5.07 -20.37
C THR A 505 15.59 6.32 -19.61
N ALA A 506 15.79 6.22 -18.30
CA ALA A 506 16.27 7.33 -17.49
C ALA A 506 17.63 7.86 -18.02
N PRO A 507 17.87 9.19 -17.98
CA PRO A 507 19.12 9.77 -18.41
C PRO A 507 20.34 9.09 -17.75
N GLY A 508 21.30 8.70 -18.56
CA GLY A 508 22.51 8.00 -18.10
C GLY A 508 22.40 6.49 -17.94
N MET A 509 21.20 5.91 -18.00
CA MET A 509 20.99 4.46 -17.94
C MET A 509 21.44 3.76 -19.24
N GLU A 510 21.38 4.42 -20.38
CA GLU A 510 21.81 3.90 -21.68
C GLU A 510 23.28 3.46 -21.66
N LYS A 511 24.12 4.19 -20.97
CA LYS A 511 25.54 3.86 -20.82
C LYS A 511 25.83 2.63 -19.92
N ARG A 512 24.83 2.15 -19.19
CA ARG A 512 25.00 1.01 -18.27
C ARG A 512 24.57 -0.32 -18.87
N ARG A 513 23.83 -0.33 -19.97
CA ARG A 513 23.37 -1.56 -20.65
C ARG A 513 24.52 -2.53 -20.92
N GLY A 514 25.65 -2.04 -21.43
CA GLY A 514 26.79 -2.87 -21.78
C GLY A 514 27.50 -3.53 -20.57
N ARG A 515 27.47 -2.92 -19.39
CA ARG A 515 28.15 -3.48 -18.20
C ARG A 515 27.44 -4.69 -17.61
N TRP A 516 26.12 -4.68 -17.57
CA TRP A 516 25.35 -5.79 -17.00
C TRP A 516 25.27 -6.99 -17.94
N GLN A 517 25.05 -6.75 -19.22
CA GLN A 517 25.11 -7.80 -20.23
C GLN A 517 26.51 -8.43 -20.33
N GLY A 518 27.57 -7.61 -20.22
CA GLY A 518 28.94 -8.09 -20.17
C GLY A 518 29.27 -8.88 -18.90
N TYR A 519 28.70 -8.52 -17.76
CA TYR A 519 28.89 -9.23 -16.49
C TYR A 519 28.21 -10.61 -16.50
N ILE A 520 26.96 -10.68 -16.92
CA ILE A 520 26.21 -11.94 -17.03
C ILE A 520 26.81 -12.83 -18.12
N ALA A 521 27.13 -12.29 -19.28
CA ALA A 521 27.80 -13.04 -20.34
C ALA A 521 29.21 -13.51 -19.95
N GLY A 522 29.91 -12.77 -19.09
CA GLY A 522 31.20 -13.15 -18.53
C GLY A 522 31.14 -14.30 -17.52
N MET A 523 30.06 -14.41 -16.75
CA MET A 523 29.85 -15.50 -15.80
C MET A 523 29.65 -16.86 -16.48
N PHE A 524 29.11 -16.90 -17.69
CA PHE A 524 28.82 -18.13 -18.44
C PHE A 524 29.80 -18.42 -19.56
N ARG A 525 30.79 -17.54 -19.81
CA ARG A 525 31.91 -17.91 -20.68
C ARG A 525 32.75 -18.95 -19.98
N LYS A 526 32.62 -20.21 -20.38
CA LYS A 526 33.64 -21.23 -20.11
C LYS A 526 34.98 -20.64 -20.54
N LYS A 527 35.95 -20.58 -19.62
CA LYS A 527 37.35 -20.40 -19.99
C LYS A 527 37.67 -21.56 -20.91
N GLY A 528 37.79 -21.32 -22.20
CA GLY A 528 38.41 -22.25 -23.16
C GLY A 528 39.89 -22.25 -22.93
#